data_2fc190986d106d3190137fdbd9be72c4
#
_entry.id   2fc190986d106d3190137fdbd9be72c4
#
_cell.length_a   1.000
_cell.length_b   1.000
_cell.length_c   1.000
_cell.angle_alpha   90.00
_cell.angle_beta   90.00
_cell.angle_gamma   90.00
#
_symmetry.space_group_name_H-M   'P 1'
#
loop_
_entity.id
_entity.type
_entity.pdbx_description
1 polymer ?
#
loop_
_entity_poly.entity_id
_entity_poly.type
_entity_poly.pdbx_seq_one_letter_code
_entity_poly.pdbx_strand_id
1 'polypeptide(L)'
;MSVIWKRAARFFADRRGIAAVEFALIVPVLLIMYFVTMEASQAIEASKKVSRISSMVADLVTQQTSVVNADLTDIMKIGNSSLQPYNRSVADIFITAIDIEADPGNATPQAKVAWSWRVLNGITSRDSDPTTATTVPATLNIAGTFLIRVQTTLKYQPIISWSEGAEKPLGFISAFNEGKITMSETYYLRPRRATSIPCSDC
;
A
#
# COMPACT_ATOMS: atom_id res chain seq x y z
N MET A 1 -13.93 47.07 51.06
CA MET A 1 -13.95 45.60 50.75
C MET A 1 -15.24 45.08 50.11
N SER A 2 -16.33 45.85 49.99
CA SER A 2 -17.65 45.34 49.51
C SER A 2 -17.86 45.33 48.00
N VAL A 3 -17.13 46.10 47.20
CA VAL A 3 -17.35 46.27 45.77
C VAL A 3 -16.75 45.06 44.97
N ILE A 4 -15.59 44.57 45.41
CA ILE A 4 -14.92 43.44 44.76
C ILE A 4 -15.72 42.14 44.92
N TRP A 5 -16.25 41.91 46.10
CA TRP A 5 -17.11 40.76 46.42
C TRP A 5 -18.42 40.77 45.62
N LYS A 6 -19.05 41.91 45.44
CA LYS A 6 -20.27 42.05 44.61
C LYS A 6 -19.99 41.83 43.13
N ARG A 7 -18.80 42.22 42.60
CA ARG A 7 -18.38 41.92 41.24
C ARG A 7 -18.06 40.44 41.02
N ALA A 8 -17.37 39.83 41.97
CA ALA A 8 -17.10 38.36 41.95
C ALA A 8 -18.39 37.56 42.01
N ALA A 9 -19.35 37.91 42.91
CA ALA A 9 -20.62 37.23 42.99
C ALA A 9 -21.48 37.33 41.71
N ARG A 10 -21.45 38.52 41.02
CA ARG A 10 -22.07 38.65 39.68
C ARG A 10 -21.38 37.84 38.61
N PHE A 11 -20.07 37.71 38.63
CA PHE A 11 -19.33 36.90 37.68
C PHE A 11 -19.70 35.39 37.83
N PHE A 12 -19.80 34.89 39.04
CA PHE A 12 -20.26 33.50 39.31
C PHE A 12 -21.74 33.27 39.03
N ALA A 13 -22.56 34.30 39.04
CA ALA A 13 -23.99 34.20 38.71
C ALA A 13 -24.30 34.41 37.22
N ASP A 14 -23.33 34.85 36.43
CA ASP A 14 -23.49 35.08 34.99
C ASP A 14 -23.38 33.79 34.19
N ARG A 15 -24.52 33.33 33.71
CA ARG A 15 -24.66 32.11 32.92
C ARG A 15 -24.41 32.32 31.40
N ARG A 16 -24.10 33.54 30.97
CA ARG A 16 -23.91 33.85 29.55
C ARG A 16 -22.68 33.19 28.95
N GLY A 17 -21.69 32.77 29.75
CA GLY A 17 -20.50 32.05 29.32
C GLY A 17 -20.66 30.54 29.18
N ILE A 18 -21.78 29.94 29.63
CA ILE A 18 -21.95 28.47 29.64
C ILE A 18 -21.88 27.91 28.22
N ALA A 19 -22.58 28.50 27.27
CA ALA A 19 -22.55 28.06 25.86
C ALA A 19 -21.15 28.17 25.23
N ALA A 20 -20.34 29.16 25.61
CA ALA A 20 -18.97 29.26 25.13
C ALA A 20 -18.07 28.17 25.70
N VAL A 21 -18.26 27.78 26.94
CA VAL A 21 -17.52 26.68 27.57
C VAL A 21 -17.93 25.33 26.97
N GLU A 22 -19.24 25.10 26.79
CA GLU A 22 -19.75 23.90 26.10
C GLU A 22 -19.17 23.78 24.67
N PHE A 23 -19.22 24.87 23.91
CA PHE A 23 -18.62 24.93 22.58
C PHE A 23 -17.11 24.65 22.62
N ALA A 24 -16.37 25.28 23.54
CA ALA A 24 -14.94 25.07 23.68
C ALA A 24 -14.54 23.63 24.04
N LEU A 25 -15.44 22.86 24.71
CA LEU A 25 -15.24 21.44 25.01
C LEU A 25 -15.61 20.55 23.83
N ILE A 26 -16.63 20.88 23.06
CA ILE A 26 -17.13 20.06 21.96
C ILE A 26 -16.22 20.20 20.72
N VAL A 27 -15.76 21.41 20.40
CA VAL A 27 -14.96 21.69 19.20
C VAL A 27 -13.70 20.82 19.08
N PRO A 28 -12.86 20.65 20.12
CA PRO A 28 -11.70 19.77 20.02
C PRO A 28 -12.07 18.32 19.68
N VAL A 29 -13.15 17.80 20.25
CA VAL A 29 -13.63 16.44 19.98
C VAL A 29 -14.10 16.33 18.54
N LEU A 30 -14.87 17.29 18.03
CA LEU A 30 -15.31 17.32 16.64
C LEU A 30 -14.14 17.41 15.66
N LEU A 31 -13.12 18.22 15.97
CA LEU A 31 -11.92 18.35 15.15
C LEU A 31 -11.14 17.03 15.11
N ILE A 32 -10.96 16.35 16.25
CA ILE A 32 -10.31 15.05 16.30
C ILE A 32 -11.08 14.05 15.42
N MET A 33 -12.39 13.96 15.58
CA MET A 33 -13.23 13.07 14.76
C MET A 33 -13.14 13.40 13.27
N TYR A 34 -13.14 14.67 12.91
CA TYR A 34 -12.99 15.13 11.53
C TYR A 34 -11.65 14.66 10.94
N PHE A 35 -10.55 14.91 11.63
CA PHE A 35 -9.22 14.53 11.15
C PHE A 35 -9.02 13.01 11.06
N VAL A 36 -9.51 12.25 12.04
CA VAL A 36 -9.47 10.78 12.00
C VAL A 36 -10.27 10.25 10.81
N THR A 37 -11.46 10.79 10.56
CA THR A 37 -12.30 10.36 9.44
C THR A 37 -11.66 10.70 8.09
N MET A 38 -11.07 11.89 7.97
CA MET A 38 -10.35 12.33 6.78
C MET A 38 -9.15 11.40 6.50
N GLU A 39 -8.35 11.08 7.52
CA GLU A 39 -7.21 10.20 7.38
C GLU A 39 -7.61 8.77 7.00
N ALA A 40 -8.65 8.23 7.64
CA ALA A 40 -9.19 6.91 7.29
C ALA A 40 -9.66 6.86 5.83
N SER A 41 -10.33 7.90 5.34
CA SER A 41 -10.76 8.00 3.94
C SER A 41 -9.57 7.97 2.98
N GLN A 42 -8.51 8.72 3.27
CA GLN A 42 -7.29 8.73 2.44
C GLN A 42 -6.57 7.37 2.46
N ALA A 43 -6.51 6.70 3.60
CA ALA A 43 -5.92 5.38 3.70
C ALA A 43 -6.68 4.34 2.85
N ILE A 44 -8.01 4.36 2.89
CA ILE A 44 -8.86 3.49 2.06
C ILE A 44 -8.65 3.79 0.57
N GLU A 45 -8.56 5.06 0.19
CA GLU A 45 -8.29 5.44 -1.20
C GLU A 45 -6.91 4.96 -1.65
N ALA A 46 -5.86 5.13 -0.83
CA ALA A 46 -4.53 4.64 -1.12
C ALA A 46 -4.50 3.12 -1.29
N SER A 47 -5.19 2.37 -0.42
CA SER A 47 -5.32 0.90 -0.53
C SER A 47 -5.97 0.47 -1.85
N LYS A 48 -7.05 1.13 -2.27
CA LYS A 48 -7.68 0.88 -3.57
C LYS A 48 -6.74 1.18 -4.74
N LYS A 49 -5.92 2.23 -4.64
CA LYS A 49 -4.91 2.54 -5.67
C LYS A 49 -3.82 1.48 -5.74
N VAL A 50 -3.35 0.95 -4.61
CA VAL A 50 -2.39 -0.17 -4.58
C VAL A 50 -2.94 -1.39 -5.32
N SER A 51 -4.18 -1.78 -5.05
CA SER A 51 -4.85 -2.88 -5.76
C SER A 51 -4.96 -2.60 -7.26
N ARG A 52 -5.34 -1.38 -7.63
CA ARG A 52 -5.43 -0.97 -9.04
C ARG A 52 -4.08 -1.00 -9.76
N ILE A 53 -2.99 -0.58 -9.10
CA ILE A 53 -1.64 -0.63 -9.66
C ILE A 53 -1.24 -2.08 -9.93
N SER A 54 -1.41 -2.98 -8.96
CA SER A 54 -1.08 -4.40 -9.13
C SER A 54 -1.80 -5.01 -10.33
N SER A 55 -3.11 -4.77 -10.45
CA SER A 55 -3.91 -5.30 -11.56
C SER A 55 -3.53 -4.66 -12.90
N MET A 56 -3.28 -3.35 -12.95
CA MET A 56 -2.91 -2.64 -14.17
C MET A 56 -1.52 -3.05 -14.66
N VAL A 57 -0.53 -3.13 -13.79
CA VAL A 57 0.82 -3.58 -14.14
C VAL A 57 0.79 -5.02 -14.65
N ALA A 58 0.05 -5.91 -13.97
CA ALA A 58 -0.11 -7.29 -14.42
C ALA A 58 -0.78 -7.38 -15.81
N ASP A 59 -1.80 -6.56 -16.05
CA ASP A 59 -2.48 -6.50 -17.35
C ASP A 59 -1.55 -6.01 -18.45
N LEU A 60 -0.80 -4.94 -18.23
CA LEU A 60 0.15 -4.40 -19.20
C LEU A 60 1.26 -5.40 -19.57
N VAL A 61 1.81 -6.12 -18.59
CA VAL A 61 2.81 -7.15 -18.84
C VAL A 61 2.23 -8.33 -19.61
N THR A 62 1.03 -8.80 -19.26
CA THR A 62 0.41 -9.97 -19.91
C THR A 62 -0.08 -9.69 -21.34
N GLN A 63 -0.15 -8.44 -21.76
CA GLN A 63 -0.43 -8.07 -23.15
C GLN A 63 0.82 -8.10 -24.06
N GLN A 64 2.01 -8.22 -23.49
CA GLN A 64 3.25 -8.33 -24.27
C GLN A 64 3.47 -9.79 -24.73
N THR A 65 4.21 -9.93 -25.84
CA THR A 65 4.69 -11.24 -26.31
C THR A 65 6.11 -11.53 -25.84
N SER A 66 6.89 -10.48 -25.55
CA SER A 66 8.21 -10.51 -24.93
C SER A 66 8.43 -9.17 -24.22
N VAL A 67 9.33 -9.12 -23.26
CA VAL A 67 9.66 -7.90 -22.50
C VAL A 67 11.17 -7.76 -22.38
N VAL A 68 11.58 -6.52 -22.13
CA VAL A 68 12.94 -6.15 -21.73
C VAL A 68 12.88 -5.34 -20.43
N ASN A 69 14.01 -5.19 -19.75
CA ASN A 69 14.10 -4.42 -18.49
C ASN A 69 13.56 -2.99 -18.61
N ALA A 70 13.79 -2.35 -19.76
CA ALA A 70 13.29 -1.00 -20.01
C ALA A 70 11.76 -0.95 -20.01
N ASP A 71 11.11 -1.89 -20.71
CA ASP A 71 9.65 -1.98 -20.78
C ASP A 71 9.04 -2.19 -19.37
N LEU A 72 9.63 -3.12 -18.60
CA LEU A 72 9.17 -3.40 -17.24
C LEU A 72 9.32 -2.17 -16.33
N THR A 73 10.43 -1.46 -16.46
CA THR A 73 10.69 -0.23 -15.71
C THR A 73 9.66 0.86 -16.06
N ASP A 74 9.33 1.03 -17.32
CA ASP A 74 8.35 2.05 -17.76
C ASP A 74 6.91 1.67 -17.34
N ILE A 75 6.55 0.40 -17.42
CA ILE A 75 5.27 -0.10 -16.88
C ILE A 75 5.16 0.18 -15.38
N MET A 76 6.23 -0.05 -14.60
CA MET A 76 6.24 0.25 -13.16
C MET A 76 6.13 1.75 -12.87
N LYS A 77 6.75 2.63 -13.70
CA LYS A 77 6.60 4.09 -13.57
C LYS A 77 5.16 4.53 -13.79
N ILE A 78 4.47 3.95 -14.80
CA ILE A 78 3.05 4.20 -15.06
C ILE A 78 2.23 3.77 -13.82
N GLY A 79 2.53 2.61 -13.24
CA GLY A 79 1.94 2.12 -12.01
C GLY A 79 2.07 3.15 -10.89
N ASN A 80 3.29 3.58 -10.59
CA ASN A 80 3.55 4.56 -9.53
C ASN A 80 2.87 5.91 -9.77
N SER A 81 2.75 6.36 -11.02
CA SER A 81 2.04 7.60 -11.36
C SER A 81 0.56 7.56 -10.96
N SER A 82 -0.04 6.37 -10.91
CA SER A 82 -1.45 6.18 -10.51
C SER A 82 -1.71 6.42 -9.02
N LEU A 83 -0.67 6.55 -8.18
CA LEU A 83 -0.82 6.91 -6.78
C LEU A 83 -1.26 8.36 -6.58
N GLN A 84 -1.03 9.24 -7.56
CA GLN A 84 -1.42 10.65 -7.43
C GLN A 84 -2.90 10.81 -7.01
N PRO A 85 -3.26 11.77 -6.13
CA PRO A 85 -2.41 12.82 -5.56
C PRO A 85 -1.55 12.39 -4.33
N TYR A 86 -1.61 11.11 -3.91
CA TYR A 86 -0.75 10.64 -2.83
C TYR A 86 0.71 10.59 -3.29
N ASN A 87 1.60 11.34 -2.61
CA ASN A 87 3.01 11.51 -2.99
C ASN A 87 3.99 11.41 -1.80
N ARG A 88 3.53 10.89 -0.66
CA ARG A 88 4.35 10.80 0.58
C ARG A 88 5.28 9.58 0.60
N SER A 89 4.96 8.56 -0.20
CA SER A 89 5.83 7.41 -0.45
C SER A 89 5.57 6.85 -1.84
N VAL A 90 6.54 6.15 -2.38
CA VAL A 90 6.41 5.40 -3.64
C VAL A 90 6.01 3.96 -3.35
N ALA A 91 5.29 3.33 -4.27
CA ALA A 91 5.00 1.92 -4.15
C ALA A 91 6.20 1.09 -4.61
N ASP A 92 6.52 0.08 -3.84
CA ASP A 92 7.42 -0.98 -4.23
C ASP A 92 6.63 -1.99 -5.08
N ILE A 93 7.09 -2.28 -6.29
CA ILE A 93 6.41 -3.17 -7.25
C ILE A 93 7.35 -4.29 -7.63
N PHE A 94 6.87 -5.53 -7.52
CA PHE A 94 7.57 -6.75 -7.86
C PHE A 94 6.81 -7.45 -8.97
N ILE A 95 7.47 -7.74 -10.09
CA ILE A 95 6.94 -8.52 -11.19
C ILE A 95 7.73 -9.82 -11.25
N THR A 96 7.05 -10.94 -11.18
CA THR A 96 7.67 -12.28 -11.26
C THR A 96 6.92 -13.10 -12.30
N ALA A 97 7.65 -13.55 -13.30
CA ALA A 97 7.16 -14.53 -14.23
C ALA A 97 7.45 -15.94 -13.69
N ILE A 98 6.46 -16.76 -13.68
CA ILE A 98 6.49 -18.09 -13.04
C ILE A 98 6.14 -19.13 -14.09
N ASP A 99 7.04 -20.08 -14.28
CA ASP A 99 6.77 -21.29 -15.06
C ASP A 99 6.43 -22.43 -14.12
N ILE A 100 5.37 -23.17 -14.43
CA ILE A 100 4.89 -24.28 -13.61
C ILE A 100 5.11 -25.58 -14.38
N GLU A 101 6.15 -26.29 -13.97
CA GLU A 101 6.54 -27.56 -14.59
C GLU A 101 5.96 -28.77 -13.85
N ALA A 102 5.67 -29.85 -14.59
CA ALA A 102 5.37 -31.10 -13.96
C ALA A 102 6.62 -31.64 -13.24
N ASP A 103 6.48 -32.03 -11.98
CA ASP A 103 7.55 -32.70 -11.24
C ASP A 103 7.43 -34.22 -11.41
N PRO A 104 8.37 -34.90 -12.13
CA PRO A 104 8.28 -36.34 -12.33
C PRO A 104 8.33 -37.15 -11.03
N GLY A 105 8.80 -36.57 -9.92
CA GLY A 105 8.92 -37.25 -8.63
C GLY A 105 7.79 -36.93 -7.64
N ASN A 106 6.93 -35.97 -7.96
CA ASN A 106 5.88 -35.52 -7.07
C ASN A 106 4.54 -35.30 -7.78
N ALA A 107 3.45 -35.55 -7.06
CA ALA A 107 2.10 -35.30 -7.58
C ALA A 107 1.78 -33.79 -7.73
N THR A 108 2.57 -32.92 -7.08
CA THR A 108 2.38 -31.47 -7.12
C THR A 108 3.38 -30.86 -8.09
N PRO A 109 2.90 -30.04 -9.06
CA PRO A 109 3.77 -29.33 -9.98
C PRO A 109 4.71 -28.35 -9.25
N GLN A 110 5.89 -28.13 -9.81
CA GLN A 110 6.89 -27.20 -9.30
C GLN A 110 6.76 -25.84 -9.99
N ALA A 111 6.54 -24.79 -9.20
CA ALA A 111 6.56 -23.43 -9.70
C ALA A 111 7.98 -22.84 -9.57
N LYS A 112 8.55 -22.37 -10.69
CA LYS A 112 9.87 -21.77 -10.79
C LYS A 112 9.81 -20.36 -11.35
N VAL A 113 10.68 -19.48 -10.91
CA VAL A 113 10.84 -18.16 -11.47
C VAL A 113 11.46 -18.28 -12.86
N ALA A 114 10.77 -17.82 -13.88
CA ALA A 114 11.33 -17.68 -15.23
C ALA A 114 12.21 -16.42 -15.33
N TRP A 115 11.71 -15.31 -14.85
CA TRP A 115 12.42 -14.04 -14.68
C TRP A 115 11.69 -13.19 -13.65
N SER A 116 12.38 -12.18 -13.10
CA SER A 116 11.78 -11.23 -12.16
C SER A 116 12.40 -9.85 -12.30
N TRP A 117 11.59 -8.83 -12.04
CA TRP A 117 12.02 -7.43 -12.02
C TRP A 117 11.28 -6.68 -10.93
N ARG A 118 11.95 -5.77 -10.24
CA ARG A 118 11.34 -4.99 -9.17
C ARG A 118 11.75 -3.53 -9.21
N VAL A 119 10.91 -2.68 -8.66
CA VAL A 119 11.27 -1.35 -8.17
C VAL A 119 11.11 -1.33 -6.65
N LEU A 120 12.18 -1.02 -5.95
CA LEU A 120 12.23 -0.91 -4.49
C LEU A 120 12.78 0.46 -4.13
N ASN A 121 12.02 1.28 -3.40
CA ASN A 121 12.38 2.66 -3.07
C ASN A 121 12.83 3.48 -4.31
N GLY A 122 12.20 3.27 -5.45
CA GLY A 122 12.51 3.96 -6.71
C GLY A 122 13.70 3.40 -7.50
N ILE A 123 14.39 2.37 -6.97
CA ILE A 123 15.53 1.72 -7.65
C ILE A 123 15.05 0.43 -8.29
N THR A 124 15.31 0.24 -9.57
CA THR A 124 14.98 -0.98 -10.31
C THR A 124 16.11 -2.00 -10.27
N SER A 125 15.77 -3.25 -10.09
CA SER A 125 16.72 -4.37 -10.08
C SER A 125 16.02 -5.70 -10.30
N ARG A 126 16.78 -6.75 -10.58
CA ARG A 126 16.27 -8.13 -10.48
C ARG A 126 15.86 -8.43 -9.04
N ASP A 127 14.79 -9.18 -8.85
CA ASP A 127 14.29 -9.59 -7.53
C ASP A 127 14.78 -10.99 -7.14
N SER A 128 14.56 -11.97 -8.01
CA SER A 128 14.92 -13.37 -7.80
C SER A 128 15.59 -13.91 -9.05
N ASP A 129 16.53 -14.83 -8.87
CA ASP A 129 17.21 -15.47 -9.99
C ASP A 129 16.28 -16.47 -10.73
N PRO A 130 16.48 -16.64 -12.04
CA PRO A 130 15.78 -17.68 -12.80
C PRO A 130 15.97 -19.05 -12.17
N THR A 131 14.99 -19.91 -12.35
CA THR A 131 14.91 -21.28 -11.80
C THR A 131 14.73 -21.38 -10.28
N THR A 132 14.71 -20.26 -9.55
CA THR A 132 14.40 -20.27 -8.11
C THR A 132 12.99 -20.80 -7.88
N ALA A 133 12.86 -21.74 -6.95
CA ALA A 133 11.55 -22.27 -6.55
C ALA A 133 10.71 -21.15 -5.91
N THR A 134 9.45 -21.07 -6.32
CA THR A 134 8.50 -20.09 -5.78
C THR A 134 7.17 -20.78 -5.46
N THR A 135 6.32 -20.07 -4.73
CA THR A 135 4.99 -20.58 -4.37
C THR A 135 3.90 -19.83 -5.12
N VAL A 136 2.88 -20.57 -5.52
CA VAL A 136 1.65 -20.05 -6.10
C VAL A 136 0.45 -20.62 -5.35
N PRO A 137 -0.72 -19.96 -5.34
CA PRO A 137 -1.93 -20.56 -4.79
C PRO A 137 -2.22 -21.93 -5.40
N ALA A 138 -2.65 -22.91 -4.60
CA ALA A 138 -2.87 -24.27 -5.04
C ALA A 138 -3.81 -24.39 -6.25
N THR A 139 -4.80 -23.50 -6.35
CA THR A 139 -5.74 -23.42 -7.46
C THR A 139 -5.10 -22.98 -8.79
N LEU A 140 -3.95 -22.32 -8.74
CA LEU A 140 -3.20 -21.85 -9.92
C LEU A 140 -2.01 -22.74 -10.25
N ASN A 141 -1.65 -23.70 -9.37
CA ASN A 141 -0.51 -24.58 -9.54
C ASN A 141 -0.83 -25.74 -10.50
N ILE A 142 -0.92 -25.42 -11.79
CA ILE A 142 -1.27 -26.36 -12.87
C ILE A 142 -0.05 -26.51 -13.78
N ALA A 143 0.44 -27.73 -13.93
CA ALA A 143 1.59 -28.03 -14.78
C ALA A 143 1.38 -27.53 -16.24
N GLY A 144 2.42 -27.03 -16.84
CA GLY A 144 2.40 -26.46 -18.20
C GLY A 144 1.75 -25.08 -18.31
N THR A 145 1.54 -24.39 -17.18
CA THR A 145 1.00 -23.03 -17.18
C THR A 145 2.07 -22.01 -16.81
N PHE A 146 1.99 -20.84 -17.46
CA PHE A 146 2.83 -19.69 -17.19
C PHE A 146 2.00 -18.57 -16.52
N LEU A 147 2.52 -18.00 -15.44
CA LEU A 147 1.84 -16.97 -14.66
C LEU A 147 2.73 -15.73 -14.52
N ILE A 148 2.11 -14.55 -14.55
CA ILE A 148 2.71 -13.30 -14.12
C ILE A 148 2.12 -12.97 -12.76
N ARG A 149 2.98 -12.90 -11.75
CA ARG A 149 2.66 -12.42 -10.42
C ARG A 149 3.14 -10.97 -10.29
N VAL A 150 2.25 -10.07 -9.94
CA VAL A 150 2.60 -8.70 -9.58
C VAL A 150 2.19 -8.46 -8.15
N GLN A 151 3.16 -8.08 -7.34
CA GLN A 151 2.96 -7.66 -5.96
C GLN A 151 3.31 -6.20 -5.82
N THR A 152 2.38 -5.41 -5.29
CA THR A 152 2.60 -4.00 -5.00
C THR A 152 2.51 -3.78 -3.51
N THR A 153 3.49 -3.12 -2.93
CA THR A 153 3.54 -2.79 -1.51
C THR A 153 3.73 -1.29 -1.34
N LEU A 154 2.85 -0.67 -0.58
CA LEU A 154 2.92 0.75 -0.23
C LEU A 154 3.06 0.90 1.28
N LYS A 155 4.09 1.60 1.72
CA LYS A 155 4.24 2.06 3.11
C LYS A 155 3.52 3.39 3.25
N TYR A 156 2.21 3.33 3.50
CA TYR A 156 1.36 4.51 3.64
C TYR A 156 1.80 5.33 4.85
N GLN A 157 2.02 6.64 4.61
CA GLN A 157 2.35 7.60 5.66
C GLN A 157 1.14 8.50 5.90
N PRO A 158 0.53 8.48 7.10
CA PRO A 158 -0.53 9.41 7.48
C PRO A 158 -0.07 10.88 7.42
N ILE A 159 -1.01 11.80 7.16
CA ILE A 159 -0.73 13.26 7.22
C ILE A 159 -0.46 13.66 8.67
N ILE A 160 -1.25 13.08 9.59
CA ILE A 160 -1.14 13.35 11.02
C ILE A 160 -0.27 12.27 11.64
N SER A 161 1.03 12.40 11.52
CA SER A 161 1.96 11.60 12.30
C SER A 161 2.17 12.27 13.65
N TRP A 162 1.47 11.78 14.67
CA TRP A 162 1.64 12.24 16.07
C TRP A 162 2.96 11.75 16.68
N SER A 163 3.84 11.16 15.90
CA SER A 163 5.01 10.41 16.37
C SER A 163 6.36 10.87 15.82
N GLU A 164 6.46 11.98 15.15
CA GLU A 164 7.79 12.56 14.88
C GLU A 164 8.38 13.06 16.21
N GLY A 165 9.13 12.20 16.89
CA GLY A 165 9.85 12.50 18.14
C GLY A 165 9.33 11.85 19.42
N ALA A 166 8.27 11.06 19.39
CA ALA A 166 7.82 10.31 20.58
C ALA A 166 8.50 8.94 20.63
N GLU A 167 9.35 8.72 21.62
CA GLU A 167 10.01 7.42 21.90
C GLU A 167 9.03 6.28 22.21
N LYS A 168 7.72 6.56 22.38
CA LYS A 168 6.67 5.56 22.59
C LYS A 168 5.36 6.04 21.96
N PRO A 169 4.83 5.34 20.93
CA PRO A 169 3.51 5.63 20.40
C PRO A 169 2.44 5.36 21.45
N LEU A 170 1.52 6.30 21.61
CA LEU A 170 0.42 6.20 22.59
C LEU A 170 -0.65 5.20 22.13
N GLY A 171 -0.86 4.13 22.88
CA GLY A 171 -2.03 3.26 22.84
C GLY A 171 -2.27 2.54 21.51
N PHE A 172 -3.39 2.82 20.85
CA PHE A 172 -3.81 2.15 19.61
C PHE A 172 -2.89 2.43 18.38
N ILE A 173 -2.06 3.47 18.45
CA ILE A 173 -1.08 3.82 17.39
C ILE A 173 0.13 2.87 17.41
N SER A 174 0.37 2.17 18.52
CA SER A 174 1.42 1.14 18.62
C SER A 174 1.19 -0.07 17.69
N ALA A 175 -0.03 -0.23 17.17
CA ALA A 175 -0.36 -1.24 16.16
C ALA A 175 0.24 -0.92 14.77
N PHE A 176 0.70 0.32 14.55
CA PHE A 176 1.32 0.74 13.30
C PHE A 176 2.85 0.69 13.46
N ASN A 177 3.46 -0.19 12.70
CA ASN A 177 4.91 -0.33 12.69
C ASN A 177 5.56 1.00 12.25
N GLU A 178 6.30 1.68 13.12
CA GLU A 178 6.95 2.99 12.86
C GLU A 178 5.99 4.11 12.36
N GLY A 179 4.71 4.08 12.74
CA GLY A 179 3.72 5.07 12.28
C GLY A 179 3.36 4.96 10.80
N LYS A 180 3.68 3.83 10.14
CA LYS A 180 3.35 3.56 8.74
C LYS A 180 2.42 2.36 8.64
N ILE A 181 1.47 2.42 7.71
CA ILE A 181 0.56 1.32 7.40
C ILE A 181 1.07 0.65 6.13
N THR A 182 1.47 -0.62 6.23
CA THR A 182 1.88 -1.39 5.05
C THR A 182 0.65 -1.95 4.35
N MET A 183 0.43 -1.53 3.11
CA MET A 183 -0.63 -2.02 2.22
C MET A 183 0.04 -2.87 1.14
N SER A 184 -0.38 -4.11 0.97
CA SER A 184 0.20 -5.01 -0.02
C SER A 184 -0.89 -5.79 -0.74
N GLU A 185 -0.77 -5.86 -2.06
CA GLU A 185 -1.69 -6.60 -2.92
C GLU A 185 -0.92 -7.43 -3.94
N THR A 186 -1.44 -8.60 -4.23
CA THR A 186 -0.83 -9.54 -5.17
C THR A 186 -1.85 -10.00 -6.21
N TYR A 187 -1.48 -9.87 -7.48
CA TYR A 187 -2.28 -10.34 -8.61
C TYR A 187 -1.53 -11.40 -9.40
N TYR A 188 -2.28 -12.39 -9.89
CA TYR A 188 -1.79 -13.44 -10.77
C TYR A 188 -2.59 -13.40 -12.06
N LEU A 189 -1.92 -13.26 -13.20
CA LEU A 189 -2.53 -13.31 -14.52
C LEU A 189 -1.76 -14.24 -15.44
N ARG A 190 -2.48 -14.79 -16.41
CA ARG A 190 -1.88 -15.57 -17.50
C ARG A 190 -1.59 -14.66 -18.68
N PRO A 191 -0.52 -14.93 -19.46
CA PRO A 191 -0.30 -14.24 -20.73
C PRO A 191 -1.52 -14.33 -21.62
N ARG A 192 -1.85 -13.24 -22.32
CA ARG A 192 -3.05 -13.17 -23.18
C ARG A 192 -2.74 -13.41 -24.65
N ARG A 193 -1.51 -13.14 -25.09
CA ARG A 193 -1.12 -13.17 -26.50
C ARG A 193 -0.10 -14.26 -26.83
N ALA A 194 0.47 -14.90 -25.83
CA ALA A 194 1.48 -15.94 -25.95
C ALA A 194 1.28 -16.99 -24.86
N THR A 195 1.91 -18.13 -24.96
CA THR A 195 1.92 -19.17 -23.91
C THR A 195 2.87 -18.84 -22.76
N SER A 196 3.94 -18.09 -23.06
CA SER A 196 4.92 -17.55 -22.12
C SER A 196 5.40 -16.19 -22.60
N ILE A 197 5.96 -15.39 -21.69
CA ILE A 197 6.52 -14.06 -21.99
C ILE A 197 8.00 -14.12 -21.60
N PRO A 198 8.90 -14.31 -22.56
CA PRO A 198 10.34 -14.30 -22.29
C PRO A 198 10.81 -12.86 -22.01
N CYS A 199 11.83 -12.76 -21.16
CA CYS A 199 12.61 -11.53 -20.98
C CYS A 199 14.02 -11.77 -21.50
N SER A 200 14.52 -10.86 -22.36
CA SER A 200 15.81 -11.07 -22.99
C SER A 200 17.01 -10.60 -22.16
N ASP A 201 16.80 -9.75 -21.18
CA ASP A 201 17.85 -9.08 -20.37
C ASP A 201 17.54 -9.04 -18.85
N CYS A 202 16.49 -9.75 -18.38
CA CYS A 202 16.16 -9.84 -16.95
C CYS A 202 17.10 -10.73 -16.14
#